data_553923cfda01d978e12f38d8e1ce77d4
#
_entry.id   553923cfda01d978e12f38d8e1ce77d4
#
_cell.length_a   1.000
_cell.length_b   1.000
_cell.length_c   1.000
_cell.angle_alpha   90.00
_cell.angle_beta   90.00
_cell.angle_gamma   90.00
#
_symmetry.space_group_name_H-M   'P 1'
#
loop_
_entity.id
_entity.type
_entity.pdbx_description
1 polymer ?
#
loop_
_entity_poly.entity_id
_entity_poly.type
_entity_poly.pdbx_seq_one_letter_code
_entity_poly.pdbx_strand_id
1 'polypeptide(L)'
;RQILHYCVGMEAIHVAYEKDGQLDLNALAEVLNDQIACVLIQNPTFFGSLETQGQKIADRAHAVGAKFAVYADPASLGVVAPPVQYGADIACGDIQPLGIHMSYGSGLGGYLATPVKAEYVLNYPHHLYGIFENDAGERGYFRSLPERTSYYRRAQGVEFLGTCVGLWAITAAVYLSVMGPQGMKDLGETILKKSAYAKKMLSQIPGVRLLFQPSTAFQEFVLNFDESGKSVSEVNKRLLEDHKIFGGVDLSKHYDLGQSALYCVTEKTSQEQIDRLCNALKSILA
;
A
#
# COMPACT_ATOMS: atom_id res chain seq x y z
N ARG A 1 12.52 6.13 -5.59
CA ARG A 1 13.39 6.70 -6.63
C ARG A 1 14.86 6.62 -6.26
N GLN A 2 15.28 7.17 -5.12
CA GLN A 2 16.71 7.19 -4.71
C GLN A 2 17.29 5.78 -4.54
N ILE A 3 16.57 4.85 -3.89
CA ILE A 3 17.04 3.47 -3.70
C ILE A 3 17.23 2.78 -5.05
N LEU A 4 16.30 2.93 -5.99
CA LEU A 4 16.42 2.34 -7.32
C LEU A 4 17.63 2.90 -8.07
N HIS A 5 17.84 4.22 -8.00
CA HIS A 5 18.95 4.87 -8.68
C HIS A 5 20.31 4.48 -8.06
N TYR A 6 20.47 4.63 -6.73
CA TYR A 6 21.77 4.45 -6.09
C TYR A 6 22.14 2.98 -5.81
N CYS A 7 21.14 2.13 -5.56
CA CYS A 7 21.43 0.74 -5.18
C CYS A 7 21.36 -0.23 -6.34
N VAL A 8 20.58 0.07 -7.39
CA VAL A 8 20.32 -0.86 -8.49
C VAL A 8 20.65 -0.26 -9.85
N GLY A 9 20.91 1.04 -9.93
CA GLY A 9 21.19 1.74 -11.18
C GLY A 9 19.97 1.88 -12.09
N MET A 10 18.76 1.76 -11.56
CA MET A 10 17.50 1.94 -12.30
C MET A 10 16.99 3.36 -12.20
N GLU A 11 16.38 3.83 -13.26
CA GLU A 11 15.64 5.09 -13.27
C GLU A 11 14.16 4.84 -13.01
N ALA A 12 13.54 5.72 -12.21
CA ALA A 12 12.11 5.70 -11.96
C ALA A 12 11.42 6.79 -12.78
N ILE A 13 10.54 6.38 -13.67
CA ILE A 13 9.67 7.25 -14.45
C ILE A 13 8.33 7.35 -13.73
N HIS A 14 7.90 8.58 -13.42
CA HIS A 14 6.59 8.81 -12.82
C HIS A 14 5.56 8.97 -13.91
N VAL A 15 4.51 8.16 -13.86
CA VAL A 15 3.36 8.24 -14.76
C VAL A 15 2.27 9.06 -14.10
N ALA A 16 1.60 9.92 -14.84
CA ALA A 16 0.49 10.73 -14.37
C ALA A 16 -0.70 9.87 -13.93
N TYR A 17 -1.58 10.47 -13.16
CA TYR A 17 -2.86 9.89 -12.75
C TYR A 17 -4.01 10.79 -13.19
N GLU A 18 -5.18 10.18 -13.38
CA GLU A 18 -6.41 10.86 -13.77
C GLU A 18 -7.06 11.59 -12.56
N LYS A 19 -8.08 12.41 -12.84
CA LYS A 19 -8.79 13.18 -11.80
C LYS A 19 -9.45 12.30 -10.73
N ASP A 20 -9.74 11.07 -11.04
CA ASP A 20 -10.30 10.08 -10.11
C ASP A 20 -9.22 9.32 -9.32
N GLY A 21 -7.95 9.62 -9.56
CA GLY A 21 -6.80 9.02 -8.85
C GLY A 21 -6.35 7.67 -9.42
N GLN A 22 -6.91 7.21 -10.53
CA GLN A 22 -6.42 6.02 -11.23
C GLN A 22 -5.27 6.38 -12.17
N LEU A 23 -4.47 5.40 -12.56
CA LEU A 23 -3.35 5.59 -13.47
C LEU A 23 -3.85 6.09 -14.85
N ASP A 24 -3.24 7.13 -15.37
CA ASP A 24 -3.47 7.56 -16.75
C ASP A 24 -2.85 6.55 -17.72
N LEU A 25 -3.72 5.76 -18.36
CA LEU A 25 -3.28 4.75 -19.32
C LEU A 25 -2.64 5.34 -20.58
N ASN A 26 -2.98 6.56 -20.97
CA ASN A 26 -2.37 7.21 -22.14
C ASN A 26 -0.95 7.65 -21.78
N ALA A 27 -0.77 8.30 -20.64
CA ALA A 27 0.56 8.64 -20.14
C ALA A 27 1.44 7.39 -19.91
N LEU A 28 0.84 6.27 -19.46
CA LEU A 28 1.57 5.01 -19.39
C LEU A 28 2.04 4.55 -20.77
N ALA A 29 1.18 4.61 -21.78
CA ALA A 29 1.52 4.18 -23.13
C ALA A 29 2.64 5.00 -23.77
N GLU A 30 2.76 6.28 -23.42
CA GLU A 30 3.82 7.17 -23.95
C GLU A 30 5.22 6.80 -23.44
N VAL A 31 5.31 6.19 -22.25
CA VAL A 31 6.60 5.85 -21.63
C VAL A 31 6.98 4.37 -21.81
N LEU A 32 6.02 3.51 -22.17
CA LEU A 32 6.27 2.09 -22.34
C LEU A 32 7.08 1.79 -23.60
N ASN A 33 8.18 1.06 -23.40
CA ASN A 33 9.05 0.55 -24.47
C ASN A 33 9.82 -0.68 -23.94
N ASP A 34 10.64 -1.30 -24.76
CA ASP A 34 11.43 -2.49 -24.46
C ASP A 34 12.57 -2.30 -23.44
N GLN A 35 12.83 -1.05 -23.02
CA GLN A 35 13.79 -0.72 -21.97
C GLN A 35 13.15 -0.65 -20.58
N ILE A 36 11.83 -0.75 -20.50
CA ILE A 36 11.10 -0.73 -19.21
C ILE A 36 11.16 -2.13 -18.57
N ALA A 37 11.81 -2.21 -17.42
CA ALA A 37 11.93 -3.46 -16.68
C ALA A 37 10.65 -3.83 -15.93
N CYS A 38 9.95 -2.83 -15.37
CA CYS A 38 8.79 -3.06 -14.51
C CYS A 38 7.86 -1.85 -14.49
N VAL A 39 6.55 -2.12 -14.47
CA VAL A 39 5.53 -1.17 -14.08
C VAL A 39 5.12 -1.49 -12.64
N LEU A 40 5.24 -0.50 -11.75
CA LEU A 40 4.86 -0.64 -10.34
C LEU A 40 3.69 0.28 -10.03
N ILE A 41 2.62 -0.28 -9.47
CA ILE A 41 1.52 0.49 -8.89
C ILE A 41 1.34 0.17 -7.40
N GLN A 42 0.71 1.09 -6.69
CA GLN A 42 0.17 0.84 -5.35
C GLN A 42 -1.35 0.69 -5.45
N ASN A 43 -1.93 -0.35 -4.84
CA ASN A 43 -3.37 -0.57 -4.81
C ASN A 43 -3.83 -1.12 -3.45
N PRO A 44 -4.57 -0.36 -2.61
CA PRO A 44 -5.03 1.02 -2.82
C PRO A 44 -3.88 2.03 -3.05
N THR A 45 -4.15 3.12 -3.80
CA THR A 45 -3.14 4.16 -4.07
C THR A 45 -2.81 4.95 -2.80
N PHE A 46 -1.73 5.74 -2.82
CA PHE A 46 -1.37 6.64 -1.71
C PHE A 46 -2.50 7.61 -1.32
N PHE A 47 -3.30 8.03 -2.28
CA PHE A 47 -4.45 8.91 -2.03
C PHE A 47 -5.72 8.14 -1.65
N GLY A 48 -5.63 6.82 -1.54
CA GLY A 48 -6.68 5.92 -1.10
C GLY A 48 -7.54 5.32 -2.22
N SER A 49 -7.46 5.81 -3.45
CA SER A 49 -8.25 5.30 -4.57
C SER A 49 -7.92 3.84 -4.89
N LEU A 50 -8.91 3.06 -5.26
CA LEU A 50 -8.71 1.70 -5.77
C LEU A 50 -8.44 1.77 -7.27
N GLU A 51 -7.29 1.22 -7.69
CA GLU A 51 -6.98 1.06 -9.12
C GLU A 51 -7.81 -0.10 -9.71
N THR A 52 -8.68 0.22 -10.63
CA THR A 52 -9.60 -0.74 -11.24
C THR A 52 -9.16 -1.21 -12.63
N GLN A 53 -8.12 -0.60 -13.18
CA GLN A 53 -7.59 -0.89 -14.51
C GLN A 53 -6.43 -1.88 -14.49
N GLY A 54 -6.19 -2.58 -13.37
CA GLY A 54 -5.03 -3.44 -13.15
C GLY A 54 -4.75 -4.40 -14.30
N GLN A 55 -5.76 -5.08 -14.85
CA GLN A 55 -5.60 -5.97 -16.00
C GLN A 55 -5.08 -5.23 -17.23
N LYS A 56 -5.60 -4.03 -17.54
CA LYS A 56 -5.15 -3.24 -18.70
C LYS A 56 -3.70 -2.76 -18.52
N ILE A 57 -3.31 -2.47 -17.29
CA ILE A 57 -1.93 -2.10 -16.94
C ILE A 57 -1.01 -3.30 -17.15
N ALA A 58 -1.40 -4.48 -16.65
CA ALA A 58 -0.67 -5.73 -16.84
C ALA A 58 -0.47 -6.05 -18.32
N ASP A 59 -1.56 -6.01 -19.11
CA ASP A 59 -1.51 -6.31 -20.55
C ASP A 59 -0.54 -5.40 -21.29
N ARG A 60 -0.53 -4.10 -20.97
CA ARG A 60 0.38 -3.13 -21.58
C ARG A 60 1.82 -3.33 -21.16
N ALA A 61 2.08 -3.61 -19.88
CA ALA A 61 3.42 -3.91 -19.38
C ALA A 61 3.99 -5.17 -20.06
N HIS A 62 3.21 -6.23 -20.11
CA HIS A 62 3.61 -7.50 -20.71
C HIS A 62 3.82 -7.39 -22.23
N ALA A 63 3.08 -6.54 -22.91
CA ALA A 63 3.23 -6.33 -24.36
C ALA A 63 4.63 -5.81 -24.75
N VAL A 64 5.33 -5.11 -23.85
CA VAL A 64 6.71 -4.66 -24.05
C VAL A 64 7.75 -5.51 -23.31
N GLY A 65 7.33 -6.62 -22.69
CA GLY A 65 8.21 -7.51 -21.92
C GLY A 65 8.51 -7.04 -20.50
N ALA A 66 7.92 -5.94 -20.04
CA ALA A 66 8.05 -5.44 -18.68
C ALA A 66 7.28 -6.33 -17.69
N LYS A 67 7.78 -6.43 -16.45
CA LYS A 67 7.03 -7.06 -15.34
C LYS A 67 6.00 -6.10 -14.78
N PHE A 68 4.92 -6.66 -14.21
CA PHE A 68 3.93 -5.87 -13.49
C PHE A 68 3.98 -6.19 -12.00
N ALA A 69 4.31 -5.19 -11.19
CA ALA A 69 4.39 -5.30 -9.75
C ALA A 69 3.32 -4.44 -9.06
N VAL A 70 2.76 -4.98 -7.98
CA VAL A 70 1.75 -4.28 -7.20
C VAL A 70 2.16 -4.25 -5.73
N TYR A 71 2.24 -3.04 -5.19
CA TYR A 71 2.31 -2.85 -3.75
C TYR A 71 0.87 -2.85 -3.20
N ALA A 72 0.52 -3.82 -2.38
CA ALA A 72 -0.83 -3.98 -1.85
C ALA A 72 -0.86 -3.94 -0.32
N ASP A 73 -1.82 -3.21 0.25
CA ASP A 73 -2.12 -3.27 1.67
C ASP A 73 -2.82 -4.61 1.98
N PRO A 74 -2.25 -5.47 2.84
CA PRO A 74 -2.84 -6.77 3.14
C PRO A 74 -4.22 -6.68 3.81
N ALA A 75 -4.55 -5.58 4.51
CA ALA A 75 -5.89 -5.39 5.07
C ALA A 75 -6.95 -5.21 3.97
N SER A 76 -6.56 -4.68 2.80
CA SER A 76 -7.47 -4.53 1.66
C SER A 76 -7.80 -5.85 0.97
N LEU A 77 -6.91 -6.85 1.04
CA LEU A 77 -7.05 -8.12 0.33
C LEU A 77 -8.21 -9.00 0.81
N GLY A 78 -8.83 -8.66 1.93
CA GLY A 78 -10.09 -9.27 2.35
C GLY A 78 -11.31 -8.89 1.51
N VAL A 79 -11.23 -7.77 0.77
CA VAL A 79 -12.34 -7.18 -0.02
C VAL A 79 -11.94 -6.72 -1.42
N VAL A 80 -10.66 -6.58 -1.69
CA VAL A 80 -10.11 -6.21 -3.01
C VAL A 80 -9.50 -7.46 -3.65
N ALA A 81 -9.64 -7.59 -4.95
CA ALA A 81 -9.06 -8.71 -5.71
C ALA A 81 -7.54 -8.77 -5.51
N PRO A 82 -6.96 -9.95 -5.22
CA PRO A 82 -5.52 -10.07 -5.06
C PRO A 82 -4.79 -9.77 -6.39
N PRO A 83 -3.61 -9.17 -6.34
CA PRO A 83 -2.86 -8.71 -7.51
C PRO A 83 -2.70 -9.73 -8.63
N VAL A 84 -2.54 -11.00 -8.29
CA VAL A 84 -2.42 -12.09 -9.28
C VAL A 84 -3.65 -12.25 -10.16
N GLN A 85 -4.85 -11.90 -9.68
CA GLN A 85 -6.09 -12.04 -10.44
C GLN A 85 -6.22 -11.01 -11.57
N TYR A 86 -5.45 -9.91 -11.50
CA TYR A 86 -5.42 -8.91 -12.56
C TYR A 86 -4.02 -8.77 -13.20
N GLY A 87 -3.26 -9.87 -13.18
CA GLY A 87 -2.06 -10.04 -14.00
C GLY A 87 -0.74 -9.60 -13.36
N ALA A 88 -0.69 -9.34 -12.06
CA ALA A 88 0.58 -9.01 -11.41
C ALA A 88 1.55 -10.21 -11.41
N ASP A 89 2.80 -9.95 -11.77
CA ASP A 89 3.91 -10.89 -11.65
C ASP A 89 4.48 -10.89 -10.23
N ILE A 90 4.44 -9.73 -9.58
CA ILE A 90 5.01 -9.51 -8.24
C ILE A 90 3.98 -8.78 -7.39
N ALA A 91 3.70 -9.31 -6.21
CA ALA A 91 2.96 -8.61 -5.18
C ALA A 91 3.88 -8.37 -3.97
N CYS A 92 3.88 -7.16 -3.47
CA CYS A 92 4.63 -6.80 -2.26
C CYS A 92 3.82 -5.84 -1.38
N GLY A 93 4.23 -5.68 -0.17
CA GLY A 93 3.57 -4.75 0.74
C GLY A 93 4.15 -4.81 2.15
N ASP A 94 3.59 -4.00 3.02
CA ASP A 94 3.93 -3.93 4.43
C ASP A 94 3.08 -4.92 5.23
N ILE A 95 3.66 -5.55 6.25
CA ILE A 95 2.93 -6.44 7.17
C ILE A 95 2.47 -5.75 8.45
N GLN A 96 2.70 -4.45 8.60
CA GLN A 96 2.28 -3.70 9.78
C GLN A 96 0.77 -3.82 10.06
N PRO A 97 -0.14 -3.81 9.06
CA PRO A 97 -1.58 -4.02 9.27
C PRO A 97 -1.94 -5.41 9.81
N LEU A 98 -1.01 -6.36 9.82
CA LEU A 98 -1.21 -7.73 10.28
C LEU A 98 -0.85 -7.90 11.77
N GLY A 99 -1.39 -7.04 12.63
CA GLY A 99 -1.24 -7.13 14.08
C GLY A 99 0.08 -6.61 14.64
N ILE A 100 0.86 -5.87 13.87
CA ILE A 100 2.10 -5.28 14.32
C ILE A 100 1.83 -3.86 14.82
N HIS A 101 2.21 -3.57 16.07
CA HIS A 101 2.07 -2.23 16.63
C HIS A 101 3.03 -1.24 15.97
N MET A 102 2.64 0.03 15.91
CA MET A 102 3.45 1.11 15.32
C MET A 102 4.81 1.30 16.02
N SER A 103 4.91 1.02 17.32
CA SER A 103 6.15 0.99 18.12
C SER A 103 7.11 2.15 17.82
N TYR A 104 6.58 3.35 17.63
CA TYR A 104 7.35 4.57 17.26
C TYR A 104 8.20 4.41 15.99
N GLY A 105 7.73 3.60 15.03
CA GLY A 105 8.42 3.36 13.77
C GLY A 105 9.38 2.17 13.77
N SER A 106 9.40 1.34 14.82
CA SER A 106 10.09 0.05 14.84
C SER A 106 9.15 -1.11 14.51
N GLY A 107 9.70 -2.30 14.29
CA GLY A 107 8.91 -3.49 14.01
C GLY A 107 8.40 -3.57 12.57
N LEU A 108 9.11 -2.95 11.65
CA LEU A 108 8.76 -2.98 10.24
C LEU A 108 9.13 -4.31 9.60
N GLY A 109 8.28 -4.77 8.71
CA GLY A 109 8.51 -5.92 7.85
C GLY A 109 7.61 -5.84 6.63
N GLY A 110 7.95 -6.59 5.61
CA GLY A 110 7.16 -6.63 4.37
C GLY A 110 6.98 -8.06 3.88
N TYR A 111 6.15 -8.21 2.89
CA TYR A 111 6.00 -9.45 2.13
C TYR A 111 6.36 -9.25 0.67
N LEU A 112 6.81 -10.30 0.04
CA LEU A 112 7.07 -10.37 -1.39
C LEU A 112 6.55 -11.72 -1.88
N ALA A 113 5.68 -11.70 -2.87
CA ALA A 113 5.09 -12.89 -3.48
C ALA A 113 5.29 -12.86 -5.00
N THR A 114 5.68 -13.99 -5.56
CA THR A 114 5.90 -14.19 -7.00
C THR A 114 5.45 -15.59 -7.42
N PRO A 115 5.28 -15.87 -8.72
CA PRO A 115 5.19 -17.22 -9.20
C PRO A 115 6.43 -18.06 -8.82
N VAL A 116 6.24 -19.38 -8.61
CA VAL A 116 7.34 -20.32 -8.35
C VAL A 116 8.03 -20.66 -9.68
N LYS A 117 8.83 -19.70 -10.17
CA LYS A 117 9.65 -19.85 -11.38
C LYS A 117 11.09 -19.48 -11.07
N ALA A 118 12.04 -20.17 -11.74
CA ALA A 118 13.47 -19.98 -11.49
C ALA A 118 13.91 -18.51 -11.61
N GLU A 119 13.36 -17.76 -12.57
CA GLU A 119 13.67 -16.35 -12.78
C GLU A 119 13.39 -15.46 -11.56
N TYR A 120 12.39 -15.81 -10.74
CA TYR A 120 12.09 -15.09 -9.48
C TYR A 120 12.84 -15.71 -8.31
N VAL A 121 12.72 -17.04 -8.15
CA VAL A 121 13.20 -17.76 -6.96
C VAL A 121 14.71 -17.63 -6.80
N LEU A 122 15.48 -17.61 -7.88
CA LEU A 122 16.94 -17.46 -7.85
C LEU A 122 17.39 -16.05 -7.46
N ASN A 123 16.52 -15.05 -7.56
CA ASN A 123 16.85 -13.64 -7.32
C ASN A 123 16.27 -13.07 -6.02
N TYR A 124 15.61 -13.90 -5.20
CA TYR A 124 15.14 -13.43 -3.89
C TYR A 124 16.29 -12.98 -2.98
N PRO A 125 16.16 -11.84 -2.28
CA PRO A 125 17.22 -11.33 -1.41
C PRO A 125 17.31 -12.05 -0.06
N HIS A 126 16.39 -12.96 0.22
CA HIS A 126 16.28 -13.74 1.46
C HIS A 126 16.69 -15.18 1.30
N HIS A 127 16.98 -15.84 2.42
CA HIS A 127 17.02 -17.29 2.49
C HIS A 127 15.62 -17.86 2.22
N LEU A 128 15.57 -18.90 1.41
CA LEU A 128 14.34 -19.62 1.14
C LEU A 128 14.33 -20.94 1.89
N TYR A 129 13.20 -21.27 2.48
CA TYR A 129 12.97 -22.52 3.18
C TYR A 129 11.84 -23.28 2.48
N GLY A 130 12.01 -24.56 2.38
CA GLY A 130 11.03 -25.48 1.81
C GLY A 130 10.60 -26.52 2.83
N ILE A 131 9.50 -27.19 2.51
CA ILE A 131 9.01 -28.36 3.23
C ILE A 131 9.30 -29.57 2.34
N PHE A 132 9.82 -30.65 2.90
CA PHE A 132 9.95 -31.93 2.23
C PHE A 132 9.25 -33.01 3.06
N GLU A 133 8.90 -34.10 2.41
CA GLU A 133 8.39 -35.30 3.04
C GLU A 133 9.31 -36.47 2.65
N ASN A 134 9.75 -37.25 3.62
CA ASN A 134 10.59 -38.43 3.35
C ASN A 134 9.72 -39.63 2.98
N ASP A 135 10.36 -40.75 2.61
CA ASP A 135 9.67 -41.98 2.21
C ASP A 135 8.80 -42.61 3.32
N ALA A 136 9.01 -42.21 4.55
CA ALA A 136 8.17 -42.62 5.71
C ALA A 136 6.98 -41.70 5.95
N GLY A 137 6.77 -40.64 5.14
CA GLY A 137 5.72 -39.65 5.30
C GLY A 137 6.00 -38.60 6.37
N GLU A 138 7.23 -38.52 6.89
CA GLU A 138 7.62 -37.51 7.87
C GLU A 138 7.97 -36.19 7.18
N ARG A 139 7.43 -35.07 7.70
CA ARG A 139 7.67 -33.73 7.19
C ARG A 139 8.85 -33.08 7.89
N GLY A 140 9.73 -32.49 7.08
CA GLY A 140 10.86 -31.70 7.56
C GLY A 140 10.98 -30.38 6.83
N TYR A 141 11.84 -29.51 7.34
CA TYR A 141 12.17 -28.25 6.72
C TYR A 141 13.61 -28.26 6.24
N PHE A 142 13.83 -27.65 5.09
CA PHE A 142 15.18 -27.50 4.55
C PHE A 142 15.39 -26.10 4.01
N ARG A 143 16.62 -25.64 4.06
CA ARG A 143 17.03 -24.42 3.39
C ARG A 143 17.28 -24.72 1.93
N SER A 144 16.48 -24.11 1.06
CA SER A 144 16.54 -24.37 -0.36
C SER A 144 17.60 -23.54 -1.07
N LEU A 145 18.09 -24.07 -2.20
CA LEU A 145 18.98 -23.38 -3.13
C LEU A 145 20.25 -22.79 -2.47
N PRO A 146 21.13 -23.63 -1.90
CA PRO A 146 22.38 -23.16 -1.29
C PRO A 146 23.27 -22.41 -2.30
N GLU A 147 23.11 -22.66 -3.60
CA GLU A 147 23.85 -22.00 -4.68
C GLU A 147 23.63 -20.49 -4.77
N ARG A 148 22.53 -19.97 -4.19
CA ARG A 148 22.29 -18.54 -4.14
C ARG A 148 22.97 -17.87 -2.93
N THR A 149 23.47 -18.66 -2.00
CA THR A 149 23.94 -18.17 -0.70
C THR A 149 25.39 -17.68 -0.75
N SER A 150 25.69 -16.65 0.04
CA SER A 150 27.02 -16.08 0.13
C SER A 150 28.05 -17.04 0.73
N TYR A 151 27.67 -17.98 1.61
CA TYR A 151 28.58 -19.00 2.12
C TYR A 151 28.86 -20.13 1.14
N TYR A 152 28.07 -20.30 0.12
CA TYR A 152 28.34 -21.23 -0.99
C TYR A 152 29.07 -20.54 -2.14
N ARG A 153 28.54 -19.39 -2.61
CA ARG A 153 29.09 -18.64 -3.76
C ARG A 153 29.85 -17.35 -3.40
N ARG A 154 30.03 -17.05 -2.13
CA ARG A 154 30.75 -15.86 -1.64
C ARG A 154 30.20 -14.59 -2.28
N ALA A 155 31.03 -13.83 -3.00
CA ALA A 155 30.66 -12.57 -3.64
C ALA A 155 29.59 -12.72 -4.77
N GLN A 156 29.28 -13.94 -5.20
CA GLN A 156 28.24 -14.22 -6.17
C GLN A 156 26.90 -14.59 -5.53
N GLY A 157 26.83 -14.65 -4.20
CA GLY A 157 25.57 -14.85 -3.49
C GLY A 157 24.62 -13.70 -3.71
N VAL A 158 23.32 -13.99 -3.86
CA VAL A 158 22.28 -13.00 -4.14
C VAL A 158 21.50 -12.59 -2.89
N GLU A 159 21.56 -13.39 -1.80
CA GLU A 159 20.94 -13.01 -0.55
C GLU A 159 21.80 -11.96 0.19
N PHE A 160 21.15 -10.91 0.67
CA PHE A 160 21.77 -9.89 1.47
C PHE A 160 20.95 -9.55 2.74
N LEU A 161 19.75 -10.12 2.88
CA LEU A 161 18.88 -9.96 4.03
C LEU A 161 18.91 -11.24 4.89
N GLY A 162 19.14 -11.07 6.18
CA GLY A 162 19.05 -12.16 7.16
C GLY A 162 17.64 -12.32 7.72
N THR A 163 17.55 -12.82 8.96
CA THR A 163 16.29 -13.10 9.67
C THR A 163 15.78 -11.92 10.50
N CYS A 164 16.17 -10.70 10.20
CA CYS A 164 15.95 -9.50 11.01
C CYS A 164 14.47 -9.21 11.30
N VAL A 165 13.53 -9.68 10.48
CA VAL A 165 12.09 -9.50 10.68
C VAL A 165 11.33 -10.80 10.99
N GLY A 166 12.03 -11.86 11.35
CA GLY A 166 11.42 -13.17 11.61
C GLY A 166 10.33 -13.16 12.68
N LEU A 167 10.54 -12.44 13.79
CA LEU A 167 9.54 -12.30 14.85
C LEU A 167 8.29 -11.56 14.37
N TRP A 168 8.44 -10.56 13.54
CA TRP A 168 7.31 -9.83 12.95
C TRP A 168 6.54 -10.69 11.95
N ALA A 169 7.23 -11.52 11.18
CA ALA A 169 6.60 -12.50 10.29
C ALA A 169 5.77 -13.52 11.09
N ILE A 170 6.26 -13.99 12.25
CA ILE A 170 5.51 -14.87 13.16
C ILE A 170 4.27 -14.14 13.70
N THR A 171 4.41 -12.89 14.13
CA THR A 171 3.27 -12.09 14.61
C THR A 171 2.19 -11.97 13.53
N ALA A 172 2.57 -11.64 12.29
CA ALA A 172 1.65 -11.57 11.17
C ALA A 172 0.99 -12.93 10.87
N ALA A 173 1.74 -14.04 10.94
CA ALA A 173 1.20 -15.37 10.75
C ALA A 173 0.17 -15.75 11.82
N VAL A 174 0.44 -15.43 13.07
CA VAL A 174 -0.52 -15.63 14.19
C VAL A 174 -1.77 -14.78 13.97
N TYR A 175 -1.61 -13.50 13.61
CA TYR A 175 -2.74 -12.63 13.31
C TYR A 175 -3.63 -13.20 12.20
N LEU A 176 -3.04 -13.59 11.07
CA LEU A 176 -3.78 -14.18 9.96
C LEU A 176 -4.45 -15.49 10.33
N SER A 177 -3.82 -16.31 11.17
CA SER A 177 -4.39 -17.58 11.65
C SER A 177 -5.60 -17.37 12.57
N VAL A 178 -5.56 -16.32 13.40
CA VAL A 178 -6.67 -15.97 14.30
C VAL A 178 -7.83 -15.33 13.50
N MET A 179 -7.51 -14.42 12.59
CA MET A 179 -8.52 -13.74 11.78
C MET A 179 -9.19 -14.69 10.78
N GLY A 180 -8.42 -15.52 10.13
CA GLY A 180 -8.89 -16.36 9.03
C GLY A 180 -9.45 -15.55 7.84
N PRO A 181 -9.94 -16.24 6.79
CA PRO A 181 -10.50 -15.54 5.63
C PRO A 181 -11.71 -14.66 5.96
N GLN A 182 -12.58 -15.13 6.86
CA GLN A 182 -13.77 -14.37 7.25
C GLN A 182 -13.39 -13.12 8.05
N GLY A 183 -12.47 -13.22 9.02
CA GLY A 183 -12.02 -12.07 9.79
C GLY A 183 -11.33 -11.01 8.93
N MET A 184 -10.54 -11.41 7.95
CA MET A 184 -9.93 -10.48 6.99
C MET A 184 -10.98 -9.79 6.11
N LYS A 185 -12.02 -10.50 5.69
CA LYS A 185 -13.16 -9.92 4.98
C LYS A 185 -13.92 -8.92 5.85
N ASP A 186 -14.25 -9.28 7.07
CA ASP A 186 -14.97 -8.43 8.02
C ASP A 186 -14.17 -7.16 8.35
N LEU A 187 -12.84 -7.28 8.45
CA LEU A 187 -11.92 -6.17 8.63
C LEU A 187 -12.01 -5.19 7.45
N GLY A 188 -11.82 -5.69 6.22
CA GLY A 188 -11.87 -4.88 5.01
C GLY A 188 -13.23 -4.20 4.81
N GLU A 189 -14.34 -4.93 5.02
CA GLU A 189 -15.68 -4.34 4.96
C GLU A 189 -15.91 -3.27 6.03
N THR A 190 -15.39 -3.47 7.24
CA THR A 190 -15.50 -2.49 8.32
C THR A 190 -14.78 -1.20 7.97
N ILE A 191 -13.56 -1.30 7.43
CA ILE A 191 -12.79 -0.14 6.97
C ILE A 191 -13.55 0.61 5.86
N LEU A 192 -14.04 -0.10 4.83
CA LEU A 192 -14.80 0.50 3.74
C LEU A 192 -16.06 1.24 4.23
N LYS A 193 -16.82 0.63 5.13
CA LYS A 193 -18.04 1.23 5.69
C LYS A 193 -17.73 2.51 6.47
N LYS A 194 -16.71 2.47 7.33
CA LYS A 194 -16.29 3.63 8.14
C LYS A 194 -15.70 4.74 7.29
N SER A 195 -14.85 4.41 6.31
CA SER A 195 -14.29 5.37 5.36
C SER A 195 -15.38 6.04 4.52
N ALA A 196 -16.35 5.26 4.02
CA ALA A 196 -17.49 5.80 3.27
C ALA A 196 -18.33 6.75 4.14
N TYR A 197 -18.58 6.40 5.41
CA TYR A 197 -19.27 7.26 6.35
C TYR A 197 -18.52 8.57 6.57
N ALA A 198 -17.21 8.50 6.86
CA ALA A 198 -16.38 9.68 7.07
C ALA A 198 -16.38 10.60 5.84
N LYS A 199 -16.16 10.06 4.66
CA LYS A 199 -16.21 10.82 3.39
C LYS A 199 -17.55 11.51 3.18
N LYS A 200 -18.66 10.79 3.43
CA LYS A 200 -20.00 11.35 3.30
C LYS A 200 -20.24 12.53 4.27
N MET A 201 -19.83 12.37 5.52
CA MET A 201 -20.04 13.42 6.54
C MET A 201 -19.15 14.64 6.32
N LEU A 202 -17.88 14.41 5.94
CA LEU A 202 -16.89 15.46 5.71
C LEU A 202 -17.19 16.26 4.44
N SER A 203 -17.68 15.63 3.38
CA SER A 203 -18.03 16.32 2.13
C SER A 203 -19.26 17.23 2.25
N GLN A 204 -20.03 17.15 3.35
CA GLN A 204 -21.17 18.04 3.62
C GLN A 204 -20.76 19.34 4.34
N ILE A 205 -19.48 19.46 4.70
CA ILE A 205 -19.00 20.66 5.41
C ILE A 205 -18.70 21.75 4.37
N PRO A 206 -19.29 22.95 4.48
CA PRO A 206 -18.97 24.07 3.58
C PRO A 206 -17.46 24.36 3.57
N GLY A 207 -16.89 24.53 2.38
CA GLY A 207 -15.45 24.77 2.22
C GLY A 207 -14.58 23.50 2.22
N VAL A 208 -15.19 22.31 2.31
CA VAL A 208 -14.49 21.01 2.22
C VAL A 208 -14.90 20.29 0.95
N ARG A 209 -13.92 19.91 0.15
CA ARG A 209 -14.12 19.10 -1.05
C ARG A 209 -13.32 17.79 -0.98
N LEU A 210 -13.96 16.67 -1.33
CA LEU A 210 -13.26 15.41 -1.55
C LEU A 210 -12.60 15.42 -2.93
N LEU A 211 -11.31 15.11 -2.99
CA LEU A 211 -10.61 14.87 -4.24
C LEU A 211 -10.75 13.41 -4.71
N PHE A 212 -10.34 13.15 -5.94
CA PHE A 212 -10.31 11.81 -6.55
C PHE A 212 -11.68 11.11 -6.59
N GLN A 213 -12.73 11.89 -6.86
CA GLN A 213 -14.07 11.35 -7.06
C GLN A 213 -14.35 11.17 -8.57
N PRO A 214 -15.12 10.14 -8.97
CA PRO A 214 -15.98 9.27 -8.13
C PRO A 214 -15.33 7.94 -7.69
N SER A 215 -14.00 7.80 -7.68
CA SER A 215 -13.39 6.50 -7.35
C SER A 215 -13.75 5.99 -5.95
N THR A 216 -13.79 4.67 -5.80
CA THR A 216 -13.87 4.03 -4.49
C THR A 216 -12.51 4.17 -3.79
N ALA A 217 -12.52 4.60 -2.55
CA ALA A 217 -11.33 4.66 -1.72
C ALA A 217 -11.43 3.66 -0.56
N PHE A 218 -10.30 3.07 -0.17
CA PHE A 218 -10.25 2.09 0.92
C PHE A 218 -10.24 2.80 2.27
N GLN A 219 -9.09 3.09 2.82
CA GLN A 219 -8.97 3.72 4.15
C GLN A 219 -8.53 5.18 4.08
N GLU A 220 -7.72 5.54 3.10
CA GLU A 220 -7.28 6.91 2.88
C GLU A 220 -8.23 7.66 1.96
N PHE A 221 -8.25 8.99 2.12
CA PHE A 221 -8.92 9.92 1.21
C PHE A 221 -8.37 11.34 1.40
N VAL A 222 -8.51 12.17 0.39
CA VAL A 222 -7.98 13.53 0.40
C VAL A 222 -9.10 14.54 0.52
N LEU A 223 -8.98 15.43 1.52
CA LEU A 223 -9.82 16.62 1.68
C LEU A 223 -9.06 17.85 1.18
N ASN A 224 -9.74 18.67 0.40
CA ASN A 224 -9.25 19.97 -0.05
C ASN A 224 -10.02 21.08 0.64
N PHE A 225 -9.32 22.13 1.05
CA PHE A 225 -9.83 23.27 1.83
C PHE A 225 -9.75 24.61 1.07
N ASP A 226 -9.43 24.63 -0.21
CA ASP A 226 -9.27 25.87 -0.99
C ASP A 226 -10.50 26.78 -0.91
N GLU A 227 -11.70 26.20 -0.97
CA GLU A 227 -12.95 26.95 -0.91
C GLU A 227 -13.22 27.60 0.46
N SER A 228 -12.55 27.14 1.52
CA SER A 228 -12.65 27.73 2.86
C SER A 228 -11.75 28.95 3.05
N GLY A 229 -10.81 29.17 2.14
CA GLY A 229 -9.78 30.20 2.26
C GLY A 229 -8.74 29.94 3.36
N LYS A 230 -8.75 28.77 4.02
CA LYS A 230 -7.81 28.42 5.09
C LYS A 230 -6.74 27.46 4.60
N SER A 231 -5.52 27.62 5.10
CA SER A 231 -4.44 26.67 4.81
C SER A 231 -4.59 25.38 5.63
N VAL A 232 -4.07 24.26 5.10
CA VAL A 232 -4.00 23.00 5.86
C VAL A 232 -3.27 23.18 7.18
N SER A 233 -2.19 23.97 7.18
CA SER A 233 -1.42 24.27 8.40
C SER A 233 -2.27 24.95 9.47
N GLU A 234 -3.11 25.93 9.09
CA GLU A 234 -4.03 26.60 10.00
C GLU A 234 -5.10 25.67 10.52
N VAL A 235 -5.73 24.89 9.63
CA VAL A 235 -6.74 23.89 10.00
C VAL A 235 -6.17 22.87 10.99
N ASN A 236 -5.00 22.29 10.68
CA ASN A 236 -4.34 21.30 11.54
C ASN A 236 -3.94 21.89 12.90
N LYS A 237 -3.45 23.14 12.92
CA LYS A 237 -3.12 23.83 14.17
C LYS A 237 -4.35 23.96 15.06
N ARG A 238 -5.46 24.46 14.52
CA ARG A 238 -6.70 24.62 15.28
C ARG A 238 -7.31 23.28 15.69
N LEU A 239 -7.28 22.26 14.84
CA LEU A 239 -7.69 20.91 15.23
C LEU A 239 -6.92 20.40 16.45
N LEU A 240 -5.60 20.65 16.51
CA LEU A 240 -4.77 20.20 17.62
C LEU A 240 -4.98 21.06 18.88
N GLU A 241 -4.93 22.38 18.76
CA GLU A 241 -4.97 23.31 19.91
C GLU A 241 -6.36 23.36 20.56
N ASP A 242 -7.42 23.48 19.75
CA ASP A 242 -8.78 23.70 20.25
C ASP A 242 -9.52 22.38 20.51
N HIS A 243 -9.26 21.35 19.69
CA HIS A 243 -10.05 20.11 19.70
C HIS A 243 -9.26 18.86 20.10
N LYS A 244 -7.92 18.94 20.27
CA LYS A 244 -7.03 17.80 20.58
C LYS A 244 -7.18 16.69 19.54
N ILE A 245 -7.21 17.07 18.26
CA ILE A 245 -7.27 16.17 17.10
C ILE A 245 -6.04 16.42 16.25
N PHE A 246 -5.27 15.38 15.97
CA PHE A 246 -4.26 15.43 14.91
C PHE A 246 -4.98 15.42 13.57
N GLY A 247 -4.77 16.46 12.76
CA GLY A 247 -5.37 16.59 11.44
C GLY A 247 -4.71 15.68 10.39
N GLY A 248 -5.14 15.85 9.15
CA GLY A 248 -4.59 15.09 8.03
C GLY A 248 -3.15 15.49 7.68
N VAL A 249 -2.44 14.59 6.97
CA VAL A 249 -1.10 14.88 6.45
C VAL A 249 -1.17 15.98 5.40
N ASP A 250 -0.42 17.06 5.61
CA ASP A 250 -0.39 18.21 4.70
C ASP A 250 0.27 17.83 3.36
N LEU A 251 -0.52 17.85 2.29
CA LEU A 251 -0.08 17.57 0.92
C LEU A 251 0.31 18.83 0.13
N SER A 252 -0.07 20.01 0.62
CA SER A 252 0.06 21.28 -0.11
C SER A 252 1.49 21.64 -0.50
N LYS A 253 2.48 21.11 0.21
CA LYS A 253 3.91 21.38 -0.02
C LYS A 253 4.57 20.44 -1.03
N HIS A 254 3.93 19.30 -1.32
CA HIS A 254 4.57 18.21 -2.06
C HIS A 254 3.80 17.80 -3.31
N TYR A 255 2.54 18.23 -3.43
CA TYR A 255 1.65 17.89 -4.52
C TYR A 255 0.91 19.13 -5.02
N ASP A 256 0.64 19.18 -6.30
CA ASP A 256 -0.16 20.27 -6.93
C ASP A 256 -1.65 19.98 -6.75
N LEU A 257 -2.09 19.95 -5.48
CA LEU A 257 -3.46 19.65 -5.07
C LEU A 257 -4.11 20.79 -4.26
N GLY A 258 -3.52 22.00 -4.28
CA GLY A 258 -3.98 23.11 -3.46
C GLY A 258 -3.86 22.84 -1.96
N GLN A 259 -4.71 23.44 -1.14
CA GLN A 259 -4.74 23.23 0.30
C GLN A 259 -5.40 21.90 0.63
N SER A 260 -4.68 20.82 0.42
CA SER A 260 -5.17 19.45 0.59
C SER A 260 -4.45 18.68 1.67
N ALA A 261 -5.20 17.83 2.39
CA ALA A 261 -4.68 16.95 3.42
C ALA A 261 -5.19 15.51 3.25
N LEU A 262 -4.31 14.55 3.50
CA LEU A 262 -4.61 13.12 3.49
C LEU A 262 -5.12 12.68 4.86
N TYR A 263 -6.28 12.09 4.88
CA TYR A 263 -6.91 11.49 6.06
C TYR A 263 -6.96 9.98 5.91
N CYS A 264 -6.95 9.28 7.05
CA CYS A 264 -7.03 7.82 7.10
C CYS A 264 -8.07 7.40 8.15
N VAL A 265 -8.91 6.43 7.80
CA VAL A 265 -9.91 5.82 8.68
C VAL A 265 -9.72 4.31 8.67
N THR A 266 -9.43 3.73 9.83
CA THR A 266 -9.20 2.30 9.99
C THR A 266 -10.34 1.64 10.78
N GLU A 267 -10.24 0.34 11.01
CA GLU A 267 -11.17 -0.43 11.86
C GLU A 267 -11.24 0.11 13.29
N LYS A 268 -10.18 0.74 13.79
CA LYS A 268 -10.11 1.31 15.14
C LYS A 268 -10.81 2.65 15.27
N THR A 269 -11.05 3.34 14.18
CA THR A 269 -11.74 4.63 14.20
C THR A 269 -13.21 4.44 14.56
N SER A 270 -13.68 5.07 15.65
CA SER A 270 -15.09 5.00 16.02
C SER A 270 -15.93 6.06 15.29
N GLN A 271 -17.25 5.83 15.25
CA GLN A 271 -18.18 6.83 14.68
C GLN A 271 -18.10 8.16 15.43
N GLU A 272 -18.01 8.11 16.77
CA GLU A 272 -17.89 9.32 17.57
C GLU A 272 -16.63 10.12 17.25
N GLN A 273 -15.52 9.44 16.93
CA GLN A 273 -14.29 10.13 16.49
C GLN A 273 -14.47 10.82 15.15
N ILE A 274 -15.18 10.19 14.20
CA ILE A 274 -15.50 10.80 12.91
C ILE A 274 -16.42 12.02 13.11
N ASP A 275 -17.49 11.86 13.90
CA ASP A 275 -18.44 12.93 14.18
C ASP A 275 -17.76 14.10 14.91
N ARG A 276 -16.85 13.82 15.84
CA ARG A 276 -16.03 14.81 16.53
C ARG A 276 -15.14 15.59 15.56
N LEU A 277 -14.49 14.91 14.60
CA LEU A 277 -13.71 15.57 13.54
C LEU A 277 -14.60 16.48 12.67
N CYS A 278 -15.77 15.99 12.27
CA CYS A 278 -16.72 16.78 11.48
C CYS A 278 -17.16 18.03 12.20
N ASN A 279 -17.50 17.95 13.50
CA ASN A 279 -17.91 19.10 14.30
C ASN A 279 -16.77 20.10 14.51
N ALA A 280 -15.56 19.62 14.75
CA ALA A 280 -14.37 20.45 14.85
C ALA A 280 -14.11 21.24 13.55
N LEU A 281 -14.13 20.55 12.40
CA LEU A 281 -13.93 21.19 11.09
C LEU A 281 -15.04 22.22 10.80
N LYS A 282 -16.31 21.92 11.07
CA LYS A 282 -17.40 22.90 10.95
C LYS A 282 -17.13 24.17 11.76
N SER A 283 -16.66 24.03 13.01
CA SER A 283 -16.33 25.15 13.88
C SER A 283 -15.11 25.94 13.40
N ILE A 284 -14.12 25.25 12.81
CA ILE A 284 -12.90 25.89 12.32
C ILE A 284 -13.14 26.66 11.03
N LEU A 285 -13.97 26.10 10.12
CA LEU A 285 -14.19 26.64 8.78
C LEU A 285 -15.34 27.65 8.70
N ALA A 286 -16.20 27.71 9.74
CA ALA A 286 -17.17 28.78 9.88
C ALA A 286 -16.48 30.12 10.15
#